data_cc6d7b1fe8528644a09fe02b89333b63
#
_entry.id   cc6d7b1fe8528644a09fe02b89333b63
#
_cell.length_a   1.000
_cell.length_b   1.000
_cell.length_c   1.000
_cell.angle_alpha   90.00
_cell.angle_beta   90.00
_cell.angle_gamma   90.00
#
_symmetry.space_group_name_H-M   'P 1'
#
loop_
_entity.id
_entity.type
_entity.pdbx_description
1 polymer ?
#
loop_
_entity_poly.entity_id
_entity_poly.type
_entity_poly.pdbx_seq_one_letter_code
_entity_poly.pdbx_strand_id
1 'polypeptide(L)'
;MYSAETTAFELAADIALASPPSYTKCVIYADSKAAIQGINNPNKQSGQGVLISAVNKIQALVDMRNMVIEIKWIPGHKDIDGNEEADKAAKEAAKSKGENADILRSTHKPLKSARSVNIKRETTNDWNMSWQSQTPGHDAKQLRRITSKPNVVKGTKLYKSVKTQHQASQLARLRTGHCSLNQYLHRIGHEESPTCECGSGAIENAQHYLLHCLRYDRQRAKLVRKVGVGGMWIEKLLGYPRMIQSTLEYVKETRRFPF
;
A
#
# COMPACT_ATOMS: atom_id res chain seq x y z
N MET A 1 16.16 -3.99 -8.91
CA MET A 1 17.44 -4.64 -8.59
C MET A 1 17.57 -6.00 -9.28
N TYR A 2 16.93 -7.09 -8.89
CA TYR A 2 17.08 -8.42 -9.50
C TYR A 2 16.99 -8.48 -11.06
N SER A 3 16.06 -7.75 -11.67
CA SER A 3 15.92 -7.67 -13.13
C SER A 3 17.13 -7.00 -13.80
N ALA A 4 17.66 -5.94 -13.19
CA ALA A 4 18.83 -5.25 -13.71
C ALA A 4 20.06 -6.16 -13.67
N GLU A 5 20.27 -6.85 -12.55
CA GLU A 5 21.35 -7.83 -12.40
C GLU A 5 21.25 -8.98 -13.40
N THR A 6 20.02 -9.46 -13.66
CA THR A 6 19.81 -10.52 -14.66
C THR A 6 20.03 -10.02 -16.08
N THR A 7 19.62 -8.78 -16.38
CA THR A 7 19.89 -8.15 -17.70
C THR A 7 21.39 -7.93 -17.92
N ALA A 8 22.17 -7.70 -16.86
CA ALA A 8 23.63 -7.57 -16.98
C ALA A 8 24.28 -8.85 -17.52
N PHE A 9 23.74 -10.04 -17.24
CA PHE A 9 24.21 -11.28 -17.84
C PHE A 9 23.91 -11.37 -19.34
N GLU A 10 22.76 -10.84 -19.80
CA GLU A 10 22.49 -10.74 -21.24
C GLU A 10 23.51 -9.84 -21.94
N LEU A 11 23.79 -8.66 -21.34
CA LEU A 11 24.76 -7.72 -21.87
C LEU A 11 26.19 -8.31 -21.87
N ALA A 12 26.58 -9.02 -20.81
CA ALA A 12 27.86 -9.70 -20.74
C ALA A 12 27.98 -10.75 -21.83
N ALA A 13 26.93 -11.50 -22.14
CA ALA A 13 26.91 -12.46 -23.24
C ALA A 13 27.02 -11.76 -24.61
N ASP A 14 26.34 -10.62 -24.81
CA ASP A 14 26.44 -9.82 -26.04
C ASP A 14 27.86 -9.28 -26.25
N ILE A 15 28.53 -8.79 -25.18
CA ILE A 15 29.92 -8.35 -25.20
C ILE A 15 30.85 -9.51 -25.54
N ALA A 16 30.63 -10.68 -24.93
CA ALA A 16 31.42 -11.88 -25.24
C ALA A 16 31.23 -12.34 -26.71
N LEU A 17 30.01 -12.21 -27.23
CA LEU A 17 29.73 -12.53 -28.65
C LEU A 17 30.44 -11.58 -29.60
N ALA A 18 30.55 -10.31 -29.28
CA ALA A 18 31.23 -9.28 -30.06
C ALA A 18 32.77 -9.34 -29.93
N SER A 19 33.30 -10.12 -28.98
CA SER A 19 34.74 -10.24 -28.78
C SER A 19 35.45 -11.02 -29.92
N PRO A 20 36.77 -10.86 -30.11
CA PRO A 20 37.51 -11.59 -31.14
C PRO A 20 37.33 -13.11 -31.06
N PRO A 21 37.22 -13.80 -32.21
CA PRO A 21 37.02 -15.27 -32.24
C PRO A 21 38.11 -16.08 -31.56
N SER A 22 39.29 -15.50 -31.35
CA SER A 22 40.42 -16.13 -30.65
C SER A 22 40.19 -16.34 -29.16
N TYR A 23 39.21 -15.67 -28.58
CA TYR A 23 38.87 -15.85 -27.16
C TYR A 23 38.01 -17.11 -26.98
N THR A 24 38.55 -18.07 -26.23
CA THR A 24 37.91 -19.36 -25.94
C THR A 24 37.30 -19.43 -24.52
N LYS A 25 37.53 -18.41 -23.70
CA LYS A 25 37.06 -18.35 -22.34
C LYS A 25 36.53 -16.97 -21.98
N CYS A 26 35.38 -16.92 -21.31
CA CYS A 26 34.79 -15.71 -20.71
C CYS A 26 34.52 -15.94 -19.22
N VAL A 27 34.93 -15.00 -18.39
CA VAL A 27 34.64 -15.03 -16.95
C VAL A 27 33.77 -13.82 -16.62
N ILE A 28 32.55 -14.07 -16.08
CA ILE A 28 31.62 -13.04 -15.68
C ILE A 28 31.66 -12.94 -14.15
N TYR A 29 32.07 -11.79 -13.64
CA TYR A 29 32.04 -11.49 -12.21
C TYR A 29 30.72 -10.78 -11.87
N ALA A 30 30.03 -11.21 -10.81
CA ALA A 30 28.80 -10.60 -10.36
C ALA A 30 28.69 -10.63 -8.82
N ASP A 31 28.14 -9.58 -8.23
CA ASP A 31 27.95 -9.47 -6.79
C ASP A 31 26.57 -9.97 -6.33
N SER A 32 25.64 -10.15 -7.26
CA SER A 32 24.30 -10.66 -6.98
C SER A 32 24.24 -12.19 -6.90
N LYS A 33 24.35 -12.76 -5.69
CA LYS A 33 24.15 -14.21 -5.50
C LYS A 33 22.81 -14.71 -6.02
N ALA A 34 21.75 -13.92 -5.88
CA ALA A 34 20.40 -14.29 -6.34
C ALA A 34 20.35 -14.41 -7.88
N ALA A 35 21.02 -13.51 -8.60
CA ALA A 35 21.08 -13.56 -10.06
C ALA A 35 21.91 -14.78 -10.53
N ILE A 36 23.06 -15.05 -9.91
CA ILE A 36 23.89 -16.23 -10.21
C ILE A 36 23.10 -17.53 -9.97
N GLN A 37 22.41 -17.63 -8.82
CA GLN A 37 21.58 -18.81 -8.52
C GLN A 37 20.45 -18.96 -9.53
N GLY A 38 19.85 -17.84 -9.97
CA GLY A 38 18.82 -17.84 -11.01
C GLY A 38 19.32 -18.37 -12.34
N ILE A 39 20.51 -17.96 -12.80
CA ILE A 39 21.14 -18.46 -14.04
C ILE A 39 21.42 -19.96 -13.93
N ASN A 40 21.95 -20.43 -12.81
CA ASN A 40 22.26 -21.84 -12.60
C ASN A 40 21.02 -22.73 -12.44
N ASN A 41 19.90 -22.18 -11.97
CA ASN A 41 18.65 -22.93 -11.79
C ASN A 41 17.45 -22.04 -12.10
N PRO A 42 17.05 -21.90 -13.36
CA PRO A 42 15.98 -21.01 -13.81
C PRO A 42 14.59 -21.55 -13.44
N ASN A 43 14.23 -21.49 -12.16
CA ASN A 43 12.92 -21.86 -11.65
C ASN A 43 11.85 -20.81 -11.95
N LYS A 44 10.57 -21.20 -11.78
CA LYS A 44 9.41 -20.29 -11.94
C LYS A 44 9.44 -19.16 -10.91
N GLN A 45 9.98 -18.00 -11.27
CA GLN A 45 10.09 -16.81 -10.42
C GLN A 45 9.77 -15.52 -11.16
N SER A 46 9.65 -14.42 -10.42
CA SER A 46 9.45 -13.11 -11.02
C SER A 46 10.69 -12.73 -11.85
N GLY A 47 10.48 -12.37 -13.13
CA GLY A 47 11.59 -12.07 -14.06
C GLY A 47 12.08 -13.25 -14.87
N GLN A 48 11.38 -14.36 -14.85
CA GLN A 48 11.75 -15.57 -15.57
C GLN A 48 12.03 -15.33 -17.08
N GLY A 49 11.30 -14.40 -17.72
CA GLY A 49 11.55 -14.09 -19.13
C GLY A 49 12.95 -13.53 -19.40
N VAL A 50 13.43 -12.59 -18.56
CA VAL A 50 14.78 -12.03 -18.65
C VAL A 50 15.82 -13.10 -18.33
N LEU A 51 15.53 -13.91 -17.31
CA LEU A 51 16.43 -14.99 -16.91
C LEU A 51 16.62 -16.04 -18.01
N ILE A 52 15.53 -16.48 -18.65
CA ILE A 52 15.59 -17.43 -19.76
C ILE A 52 16.34 -16.83 -20.95
N SER A 53 16.12 -15.54 -21.24
CA SER A 53 16.86 -14.86 -22.31
C SER A 53 18.36 -14.84 -22.04
N ALA A 54 18.78 -14.50 -20.80
CA ALA A 54 20.18 -14.52 -20.40
C ALA A 54 20.80 -15.93 -20.53
N VAL A 55 20.09 -16.96 -20.03
CA VAL A 55 20.54 -18.36 -20.13
C VAL A 55 20.67 -18.80 -21.57
N ASN A 56 19.68 -18.48 -22.43
CA ASN A 56 19.75 -18.83 -23.86
C ASN A 56 20.92 -18.15 -24.58
N LYS A 57 21.23 -16.88 -24.28
CA LYS A 57 22.38 -16.18 -24.85
C LYS A 57 23.70 -16.78 -24.39
N ILE A 58 23.84 -17.12 -23.12
CA ILE A 58 25.02 -17.81 -22.59
C ILE A 58 25.18 -19.18 -23.24
N GLN A 59 24.09 -19.94 -23.39
CA GLN A 59 24.13 -21.24 -24.06
C GLN A 59 24.53 -21.11 -25.53
N ALA A 60 24.04 -20.11 -26.23
CA ALA A 60 24.40 -19.84 -27.61
C ALA A 60 25.90 -19.56 -27.78
N LEU A 61 26.54 -18.88 -26.81
CA LEU A 61 28.03 -18.69 -26.83
C LEU A 61 28.76 -20.01 -26.70
N VAL A 62 28.30 -20.90 -25.83
CA VAL A 62 28.90 -22.25 -25.69
C VAL A 62 28.73 -23.04 -26.98
N ASP A 63 27.52 -23.05 -27.53
CA ASP A 63 27.19 -23.90 -28.71
C ASP A 63 27.83 -23.37 -30.01
N MET A 64 27.81 -22.05 -30.23
CA MET A 64 28.25 -21.45 -31.49
C MET A 64 29.76 -21.16 -31.53
N ARG A 65 30.35 -20.85 -30.37
CA ARG A 65 31.78 -20.44 -30.30
C ARG A 65 32.65 -21.41 -29.52
N ASN A 66 32.11 -22.50 -29.00
CA ASN A 66 32.79 -23.45 -28.12
C ASN A 66 33.52 -22.74 -26.96
N MET A 67 32.88 -21.64 -26.44
CA MET A 67 33.45 -20.78 -25.42
C MET A 67 33.17 -21.35 -24.04
N VAL A 68 34.17 -21.41 -23.18
CA VAL A 68 33.99 -21.77 -21.76
C VAL A 68 33.51 -20.54 -21.01
N ILE A 69 32.33 -20.61 -20.42
CA ILE A 69 31.77 -19.52 -19.62
C ILE A 69 31.86 -19.87 -18.11
N GLU A 70 32.53 -19.04 -17.35
CA GLU A 70 32.58 -19.13 -15.89
C GLU A 70 31.86 -17.93 -15.29
N ILE A 71 30.97 -18.18 -14.32
CA ILE A 71 30.34 -17.12 -13.54
C ILE A 71 30.88 -17.18 -12.12
N LYS A 72 31.48 -16.09 -11.63
CA LYS A 72 32.11 -16.00 -10.32
C LYS A 72 31.45 -14.92 -9.48
N TRP A 73 31.12 -15.28 -8.25
CA TRP A 73 30.63 -14.29 -7.28
C TRP A 73 31.80 -13.47 -6.72
N ILE A 74 31.56 -12.15 -6.61
CA ILE A 74 32.45 -11.22 -5.91
C ILE A 74 31.63 -10.46 -4.84
N PRO A 75 32.24 -10.02 -3.73
CA PRO A 75 31.54 -9.18 -2.77
C PRO A 75 31.30 -7.78 -3.34
N GLY A 76 30.03 -7.30 -3.25
CA GLY A 76 29.68 -5.93 -3.59
C GLY A 76 30.25 -4.93 -2.58
N HIS A 77 30.57 -3.71 -3.03
CA HIS A 77 31.05 -2.59 -2.20
C HIS A 77 32.29 -2.92 -1.35
N LYS A 78 33.24 -3.63 -1.92
CA LYS A 78 34.50 -4.06 -1.29
C LYS A 78 35.75 -3.57 -2.05
N ASP A 79 35.67 -2.38 -2.65
CA ASP A 79 36.76 -1.74 -3.40
C ASP A 79 37.40 -2.68 -4.46
N ILE A 80 36.55 -3.40 -5.18
CA ILE A 80 36.96 -4.19 -6.34
C ILE A 80 36.80 -3.29 -7.57
N ASP A 81 37.91 -2.80 -8.14
CA ASP A 81 37.95 -1.77 -9.19
C ASP A 81 36.97 -2.05 -10.33
N GLY A 82 36.96 -3.24 -10.91
CA GLY A 82 36.05 -3.58 -12.02
C GLY A 82 34.57 -3.58 -11.61
N ASN A 83 34.25 -3.91 -10.37
CA ASN A 83 32.86 -3.86 -9.86
C ASN A 83 32.41 -2.41 -9.62
N GLU A 84 33.29 -1.58 -9.07
CA GLU A 84 32.99 -0.15 -8.84
C GLU A 84 32.86 0.61 -10.17
N GLU A 85 33.66 0.28 -11.18
CA GLU A 85 33.51 0.82 -12.54
C GLU A 85 32.18 0.43 -13.18
N ALA A 86 31.78 -0.84 -13.09
CA ALA A 86 30.49 -1.31 -13.58
C ALA A 86 29.32 -0.63 -12.88
N ASP A 87 29.37 -0.47 -11.55
CA ASP A 87 28.40 0.25 -10.74
C ASP A 87 28.30 1.73 -11.13
N LYS A 88 29.43 2.39 -11.38
CA LYS A 88 29.50 3.78 -11.85
C LYS A 88 28.86 3.92 -13.23
N ALA A 89 29.24 3.06 -14.18
CA ALA A 89 28.66 3.06 -15.51
C ALA A 89 27.14 2.82 -15.50
N ALA A 90 26.66 1.88 -14.67
CA ALA A 90 25.22 1.63 -14.50
C ALA A 90 24.48 2.84 -13.92
N LYS A 91 25.07 3.52 -12.94
CA LYS A 91 24.50 4.75 -12.34
C LYS A 91 24.46 5.93 -13.32
N GLU A 92 25.49 6.08 -14.13
CA GLU A 92 25.56 7.09 -15.18
C GLU A 92 24.51 6.82 -16.27
N ALA A 93 24.41 5.59 -16.75
CA ALA A 93 23.40 5.16 -17.71
C ALA A 93 21.97 5.37 -17.19
N ALA A 94 21.71 5.12 -15.90
CA ALA A 94 20.42 5.36 -15.28
C ALA A 94 20.04 6.85 -15.16
N LYS A 95 21.04 7.75 -15.09
CA LYS A 95 20.85 9.21 -15.03
C LYS A 95 20.72 9.82 -16.43
N SER A 96 21.39 9.25 -17.44
CA SER A 96 21.28 9.70 -18.82
C SER A 96 19.88 9.38 -19.35
N LYS A 97 19.12 10.41 -19.73
CA LYS A 97 17.88 10.26 -20.50
C LYS A 97 18.26 10.04 -21.98
N GLY A 98 19.00 8.96 -22.26
CA GLY A 98 19.44 8.67 -23.62
C GLY A 98 18.25 8.35 -24.54
N GLU A 99 18.38 8.69 -25.83
CA GLU A 99 17.39 8.39 -26.89
C GLU A 99 17.00 6.91 -26.96
N ASN A 100 17.86 6.02 -26.49
CA ASN A 100 17.62 4.57 -26.44
C ASN A 100 16.87 4.09 -25.18
N ALA A 101 16.60 4.96 -24.19
CA ALA A 101 15.92 4.55 -22.95
C ALA A 101 14.49 4.10 -23.20
N ASP A 102 13.81 4.66 -24.19
CA ASP A 102 12.44 4.30 -24.53
C ASP A 102 12.38 2.98 -25.34
N ILE A 103 13.37 2.71 -26.15
CA ILE A 103 13.50 1.44 -26.89
C ILE A 103 13.75 0.30 -25.89
N LEU A 104 14.65 0.48 -24.92
CA LEU A 104 14.92 -0.51 -23.87
C LEU A 104 13.71 -0.71 -22.95
N ARG A 105 12.95 0.34 -22.66
CA ARG A 105 11.69 0.24 -21.89
C ARG A 105 10.59 -0.50 -22.65
N SER A 106 10.53 -0.37 -23.98
CA SER A 106 9.54 -1.05 -24.82
C SER A 106 9.80 -2.54 -24.97
N THR A 107 11.07 -2.96 -24.93
CA THR A 107 11.48 -4.36 -25.09
C THR A 107 11.45 -5.16 -23.79
N HIS A 108 11.65 -4.52 -22.64
CA HIS A 108 11.66 -5.19 -21.34
C HIS A 108 10.32 -5.03 -20.62
N LYS A 109 9.52 -6.09 -20.60
CA LYS A 109 8.29 -6.14 -19.81
C LYS A 109 8.61 -6.01 -18.32
N PRO A 110 7.99 -5.07 -17.59
CA PRO A 110 8.24 -4.91 -16.16
C PRO A 110 7.89 -6.20 -15.40
N LEU A 111 8.70 -6.54 -14.40
CA LEU A 111 8.45 -7.69 -13.53
C LEU A 111 7.03 -7.66 -12.96
N LYS A 112 6.41 -8.82 -12.82
CA LYS A 112 5.07 -8.95 -12.20
C LYS A 112 5.01 -8.26 -10.84
N SER A 113 6.06 -8.39 -10.02
CA SER A 113 6.18 -7.71 -8.72
C SER A 113 6.21 -6.18 -8.85
N ALA A 114 7.04 -5.64 -9.76
CA ALA A 114 7.13 -4.20 -10.02
C ALA A 114 5.82 -3.64 -10.58
N ARG A 115 5.19 -4.36 -11.52
CA ARG A 115 3.89 -3.99 -12.08
C ARG A 115 2.80 -3.96 -11.00
N SER A 116 2.77 -4.96 -10.12
CA SER A 116 1.82 -5.03 -9.00
C SER A 116 1.99 -3.84 -8.04
N VAL A 117 3.24 -3.47 -7.72
CA VAL A 117 3.54 -2.29 -6.87
C VAL A 117 3.08 -1.00 -7.55
N ASN A 118 3.35 -0.83 -8.85
CA ASN A 118 2.95 0.36 -9.60
C ASN A 118 1.42 0.47 -9.69
N ILE A 119 0.72 -0.60 -10.08
CA ILE A 119 -0.75 -0.63 -10.11
C ILE A 119 -1.32 -0.25 -8.75
N LYS A 120 -0.81 -0.84 -7.66
CA LYS A 120 -1.27 -0.52 -6.30
C LYS A 120 -1.05 0.96 -5.95
N ARG A 121 0.09 1.52 -6.35
CA ARG A 121 0.41 2.94 -6.12
C ARG A 121 -0.53 3.85 -6.92
N GLU A 122 -0.70 3.59 -8.21
CA GLU A 122 -1.58 4.35 -9.11
C GLU A 122 -3.03 4.28 -8.62
N THR A 123 -3.57 3.08 -8.41
CA THR A 123 -4.93 2.89 -7.87
C THR A 123 -5.12 3.62 -6.53
N THR A 124 -4.11 3.62 -5.65
CA THR A 124 -4.20 4.33 -4.37
C THR A 124 -4.21 5.85 -4.59
N ASN A 125 -3.42 6.35 -5.52
CA ASN A 125 -3.39 7.78 -5.86
C ASN A 125 -4.71 8.22 -6.50
N ASP A 126 -5.22 7.47 -7.47
CA ASP A 126 -6.50 7.75 -8.13
C ASP A 126 -7.65 7.76 -7.12
N TRP A 127 -7.66 6.78 -6.22
CA TRP A 127 -8.65 6.74 -5.15
C TRP A 127 -8.54 7.95 -4.21
N ASN A 128 -7.32 8.33 -3.81
CA ASN A 128 -7.11 9.50 -2.97
C ASN A 128 -7.54 10.79 -3.68
N MET A 129 -7.23 10.96 -4.97
CA MET A 129 -7.66 12.11 -5.76
C MET A 129 -9.18 12.13 -5.89
N SER A 130 -9.81 11.03 -6.26
CA SER A 130 -11.27 10.91 -6.33
C SER A 130 -11.93 11.20 -4.98
N TRP A 131 -11.36 10.69 -3.88
CA TRP A 131 -11.85 10.97 -2.54
C TRP A 131 -11.78 12.45 -2.18
N GLN A 132 -10.79 13.19 -2.65
CA GLN A 132 -10.61 14.62 -2.36
C GLN A 132 -11.41 15.53 -3.30
N SER A 133 -11.49 15.20 -4.58
CA SER A 133 -12.08 16.04 -5.62
C SER A 133 -13.61 16.04 -5.64
N GLN A 134 -14.25 14.93 -5.28
CA GLN A 134 -15.70 14.85 -5.27
C GLN A 134 -16.28 15.71 -4.14
N THR A 135 -17.19 16.61 -4.46
CA THR A 135 -18.01 17.29 -3.44
C THR A 135 -18.77 16.22 -2.66
N PRO A 136 -18.52 16.05 -1.35
CA PRO A 136 -19.21 15.01 -0.60
C PRO A 136 -20.70 15.31 -0.59
N GLY A 137 -21.51 14.36 -0.99
CA GLY A 137 -22.92 14.37 -0.66
C GLY A 137 -23.10 14.51 0.86
N HIS A 138 -24.25 14.95 1.31
CA HIS A 138 -24.54 15.19 2.73
C HIS A 138 -24.04 14.07 3.64
N ASP A 139 -24.19 12.82 3.19
CA ASP A 139 -23.89 11.61 3.96
C ASP A 139 -22.40 11.28 4.03
N ALA A 140 -21.62 11.72 3.06
CA ALA A 140 -20.17 11.46 3.03
C ALA A 140 -19.35 12.47 3.86
N LYS A 141 -19.93 13.62 4.23
CA LYS A 141 -19.22 14.68 4.97
C LYS A 141 -18.65 14.17 6.29
N GLN A 142 -19.46 13.46 7.08
CA GLN A 142 -19.03 12.93 8.38
C GLN A 142 -17.95 11.86 8.21
N LEU A 143 -18.12 10.92 7.28
CA LEU A 143 -17.13 9.87 7.05
C LEU A 143 -15.79 10.45 6.59
N ARG A 144 -15.80 11.47 5.75
CA ARG A 144 -14.57 12.16 5.31
C ARG A 144 -13.86 12.90 6.42
N ARG A 145 -14.61 13.50 7.33
CA ARG A 145 -14.07 14.12 8.54
C ARG A 145 -13.35 13.11 9.42
N ILE A 146 -13.93 11.92 9.62
CA ILE A 146 -13.35 10.84 10.41
C ILE A 146 -12.21 10.14 9.67
N THR A 147 -12.30 10.03 8.35
CA THR A 147 -11.36 9.30 7.50
C THR A 147 -10.85 10.24 6.40
N SER A 148 -9.74 10.94 6.65
CA SER A 148 -9.15 11.89 5.70
C SER A 148 -8.60 11.23 4.44
N LYS A 149 -8.11 10.00 4.53
CA LYS A 149 -7.60 9.20 3.41
C LYS A 149 -8.17 7.78 3.48
N PRO A 150 -8.82 7.31 2.41
CA PRO A 150 -9.31 5.94 2.36
C PRO A 150 -8.11 4.98 2.42
N ASN A 151 -8.21 3.99 3.28
CA ASN A 151 -7.18 2.96 3.41
C ASN A 151 -7.81 1.66 3.87
N VAL A 152 -7.87 0.68 3.00
CA VAL A 152 -8.49 -0.63 3.25
C VAL A 152 -7.85 -1.31 4.47
N VAL A 153 -6.51 -1.29 4.57
CA VAL A 153 -5.78 -1.94 5.68
C VAL A 153 -6.09 -1.26 7.02
N LYS A 154 -6.15 0.08 7.06
CA LYS A 154 -6.53 0.81 8.28
C LYS A 154 -7.98 0.57 8.64
N GLY A 155 -8.87 0.52 7.64
CA GLY A 155 -10.27 0.17 7.82
C GLY A 155 -10.43 -1.21 8.47
N THR A 156 -9.75 -2.21 7.95
CA THR A 156 -9.76 -3.57 8.52
C THR A 156 -9.24 -3.60 9.96
N LYS A 157 -8.16 -2.85 10.26
CA LYS A 157 -7.62 -2.75 11.63
C LYS A 157 -8.62 -2.11 12.61
N LEU A 158 -9.41 -1.16 12.13
CA LEU A 158 -10.43 -0.50 12.94
C LEU A 158 -11.47 -1.49 13.46
N TYR A 159 -11.92 -2.42 12.60
CA TYR A 159 -12.93 -3.42 12.96
C TYR A 159 -12.36 -4.66 13.67
N LYS A 160 -11.04 -4.84 13.75
CA LYS A 160 -10.42 -5.97 14.48
C LYS A 160 -10.74 -5.98 15.98
N SER A 161 -10.96 -4.81 16.58
CA SER A 161 -11.34 -4.68 17.99
C SER A 161 -12.82 -4.88 18.26
N VAL A 162 -13.63 -5.00 17.21
CA VAL A 162 -15.09 -5.16 17.30
C VAL A 162 -15.43 -6.64 17.51
N LYS A 163 -16.20 -6.95 18.55
CA LYS A 163 -16.46 -8.33 18.98
C LYS A 163 -17.67 -8.98 18.30
N THR A 164 -18.64 -8.18 17.88
CA THR A 164 -19.91 -8.68 17.30
C THR A 164 -20.30 -7.92 16.04
N GLN A 165 -21.08 -8.56 15.19
CA GLN A 165 -21.63 -7.93 13.98
C GLN A 165 -22.48 -6.71 14.32
N HIS A 166 -23.25 -6.77 15.43
CA HIS A 166 -24.03 -5.64 15.90
C HIS A 166 -23.15 -4.43 16.21
N GLN A 167 -22.08 -4.61 16.97
CA GLN A 167 -21.09 -3.55 17.23
C GLN A 167 -20.46 -2.98 15.95
N ALA A 168 -20.16 -3.86 14.98
CA ALA A 168 -19.63 -3.42 13.67
C ALA A 168 -20.64 -2.55 12.93
N SER A 169 -21.91 -2.94 12.93
CA SER A 169 -22.99 -2.18 12.33
C SER A 169 -23.17 -0.81 13.02
N GLN A 170 -23.19 -0.77 14.34
CA GLN A 170 -23.31 0.48 15.10
C GLN A 170 -22.13 1.43 14.81
N LEU A 171 -20.91 0.89 14.78
CA LEU A 171 -19.74 1.68 14.42
C LEU A 171 -19.83 2.25 13.00
N ALA A 172 -20.23 1.43 12.03
CA ALA A 172 -20.38 1.86 10.64
C ALA A 172 -21.45 2.95 10.51
N ARG A 173 -22.61 2.77 11.15
CA ARG A 173 -23.70 3.74 11.15
C ARG A 173 -23.29 5.07 11.78
N LEU A 174 -22.62 5.04 12.94
CA LEU A 174 -22.11 6.26 13.58
C LEU A 174 -21.04 6.96 12.73
N ARG A 175 -20.21 6.24 12.02
CA ARG A 175 -19.18 6.79 11.13
C ARG A 175 -19.77 7.46 9.90
N THR A 176 -20.79 6.87 9.32
CA THR A 176 -21.45 7.39 8.11
C THR A 176 -22.53 8.44 8.42
N GLY A 177 -22.99 8.52 9.66
CA GLY A 177 -24.15 9.36 10.03
C GLY A 177 -25.50 8.70 9.73
N HIS A 178 -25.53 7.47 9.21
CA HIS A 178 -26.74 6.69 8.96
C HIS A 178 -27.16 5.91 10.22
N CYS A 179 -27.22 6.57 11.35
CA CYS A 179 -27.63 5.99 12.63
C CYS A 179 -29.00 6.53 13.02
N SER A 180 -29.76 5.74 13.79
CA SER A 180 -31.13 6.09 14.28
C SER A 180 -31.07 7.22 15.30
N LEU A 181 -30.48 8.36 14.92
CA LEU A 181 -30.53 9.64 15.63
C LEU A 181 -31.50 10.58 14.91
N ASN A 182 -32.11 11.50 15.61
CA ASN A 182 -33.22 12.30 15.07
C ASN A 182 -32.83 13.07 13.79
N GLN A 183 -31.58 13.54 13.66
CA GLN A 183 -31.15 14.17 12.42
C GLN A 183 -31.28 13.24 11.19
N TYR A 184 -30.89 11.97 11.31
CA TYR A 184 -31.01 11.01 10.23
C TYR A 184 -32.48 10.59 10.04
N LEU A 185 -33.19 10.29 11.13
CA LEU A 185 -34.58 9.85 11.10
C LEU A 185 -35.49 10.94 10.49
N HIS A 186 -35.31 12.21 10.85
CA HIS A 186 -36.00 13.32 10.25
C HIS A 186 -35.76 13.45 8.75
N ARG A 187 -34.50 13.29 8.33
CA ARG A 187 -34.14 13.34 6.90
C ARG A 187 -34.81 12.27 6.06
N ILE A 188 -35.09 11.10 6.63
CA ILE A 188 -35.76 9.99 5.93
C ILE A 188 -37.26 9.93 6.22
N GLY A 189 -37.83 10.97 6.89
CA GLY A 189 -39.25 11.08 7.16
C GLY A 189 -39.80 10.21 8.30
N HIS A 190 -38.93 9.68 9.16
CA HIS A 190 -39.32 8.86 10.31
C HIS A 190 -39.49 9.65 11.64
N GLU A 191 -39.03 10.90 11.68
CA GLU A 191 -39.17 11.79 12.82
C GLU A 191 -39.61 13.18 12.37
N GLU A 192 -40.42 13.88 13.14
CA GLU A 192 -40.91 15.22 12.79
C GLU A 192 -39.83 16.29 13.00
N SER A 193 -38.91 16.08 13.94
CA SER A 193 -37.85 17.04 14.25
C SER A 193 -36.46 16.41 14.33
N PRO A 194 -35.42 17.10 13.83
CA PRO A 194 -34.04 16.64 13.97
C PRO A 194 -33.46 16.92 15.37
N THR A 195 -34.19 17.60 16.27
CA THR A 195 -33.67 18.03 17.58
C THR A 195 -33.58 16.88 18.57
N CYS A 196 -32.63 17.01 19.51
CA CYS A 196 -32.47 16.05 20.61
C CYS A 196 -33.45 16.35 21.76
N GLU A 197 -34.06 15.31 22.29
CA GLU A 197 -34.95 15.40 23.48
C GLU A 197 -34.20 15.69 24.79
N CYS A 198 -32.90 16.00 24.76
CA CYS A 198 -32.15 16.31 25.99
C CYS A 198 -32.39 17.71 26.55
N GLY A 199 -33.24 18.49 25.91
CA GLY A 199 -33.61 19.86 26.35
C GLY A 199 -32.60 20.94 25.91
N SER A 200 -31.52 20.60 25.21
CA SER A 200 -30.52 21.57 24.76
C SER A 200 -30.92 22.34 23.48
N GLY A 201 -31.97 21.94 22.77
CA GLY A 201 -32.34 22.47 21.46
C GLY A 201 -31.39 22.08 20.31
N ALA A 202 -30.38 21.29 20.60
CA ALA A 202 -29.37 20.89 19.60
C ALA A 202 -29.88 19.77 18.69
N ILE A 203 -29.39 19.75 17.43
CA ILE A 203 -29.65 18.66 16.49
C ILE A 203 -29.02 17.35 16.99
N GLU A 204 -29.81 16.27 17.05
CA GLU A 204 -29.33 14.96 17.47
C GLU A 204 -28.56 14.26 16.33
N ASN A 205 -27.29 14.57 16.23
CA ASN A 205 -26.32 13.90 15.33
C ASN A 205 -25.26 13.15 16.14
N ALA A 206 -24.39 12.42 15.46
CA ALA A 206 -23.34 11.63 16.12
C ALA A 206 -22.40 12.47 16.98
N GLN A 207 -22.11 13.72 16.59
CA GLN A 207 -21.28 14.63 17.36
C GLN A 207 -21.98 15.04 18.66
N HIS A 208 -23.24 15.49 18.57
CA HIS A 208 -24.04 15.84 19.76
C HIS A 208 -24.19 14.64 20.71
N TYR A 209 -24.59 13.48 20.18
CA TYR A 209 -24.77 12.25 20.94
C TYR A 209 -23.51 11.83 21.70
N LEU A 210 -22.34 11.81 21.04
CA LEU A 210 -21.08 11.36 21.65
C LEU A 210 -20.48 12.40 22.60
N LEU A 211 -20.58 13.70 22.27
CA LEU A 211 -19.76 14.73 22.91
C LEU A 211 -20.56 15.69 23.80
N HIS A 212 -21.83 15.94 23.51
CA HIS A 212 -22.56 17.08 24.11
C HIS A 212 -23.92 16.79 24.73
N CYS A 213 -24.52 15.61 24.42
CA CYS A 213 -25.89 15.34 24.87
C CYS A 213 -26.00 15.25 26.40
N LEU A 214 -26.84 16.09 27.00
CA LEU A 214 -27.03 16.15 28.43
C LEU A 214 -27.61 14.87 29.03
N ARG A 215 -28.44 14.15 28.25
CA ARG A 215 -29.04 12.86 28.67
C ARG A 215 -28.00 11.80 29.04
N TYR A 216 -26.78 11.85 28.45
CA TYR A 216 -25.76 10.84 28.60
C TYR A 216 -24.49 11.30 29.32
N ASP A 217 -24.58 12.34 30.15
CA ASP A 217 -23.45 12.91 30.88
C ASP A 217 -22.72 11.89 31.75
N ARG A 218 -23.48 11.05 32.49
CA ARG A 218 -22.87 10.00 33.33
C ARG A 218 -22.07 8.99 32.52
N GLN A 219 -22.60 8.53 31.40
CA GLN A 219 -21.94 7.59 30.52
C GLN A 219 -20.72 8.24 29.84
N ARG A 220 -20.86 9.51 29.47
CA ARG A 220 -19.77 10.30 28.89
C ARG A 220 -18.62 10.52 29.87
N ALA A 221 -18.90 10.79 31.13
CA ALA A 221 -17.86 10.89 32.16
C ALA A 221 -17.05 9.61 32.32
N LYS A 222 -17.68 8.42 32.13
CA LYS A 222 -16.95 7.14 32.09
C LYS A 222 -16.10 7.03 30.83
N LEU A 223 -16.62 7.44 29.69
CA LEU A 223 -15.86 7.45 28.42
C LEU A 223 -14.62 8.35 28.53
N VAL A 224 -14.81 9.59 29.06
CA VAL A 224 -13.69 10.54 29.28
C VAL A 224 -12.59 9.92 30.15
N ARG A 225 -12.95 9.21 31.22
CA ARG A 225 -11.96 8.53 32.07
C ARG A 225 -11.14 7.46 31.32
N LYS A 226 -11.73 6.78 30.34
CA LYS A 226 -11.07 5.74 29.56
C LYS A 226 -10.20 6.29 28.42
N VAL A 227 -10.65 7.36 27.74
CA VAL A 227 -9.99 7.88 26.54
C VAL A 227 -9.18 9.16 26.80
N GLY A 228 -9.37 9.78 27.96
CA GLY A 228 -8.82 11.09 28.31
C GLY A 228 -9.54 12.24 27.61
N VAL A 229 -9.39 13.46 28.13
CA VAL A 229 -9.99 14.67 27.54
C VAL A 229 -9.51 14.87 26.09
N GLY A 230 -8.23 14.66 25.82
CA GLY A 230 -7.65 14.73 24.48
C GLY A 230 -8.15 13.66 23.49
N GLY A 231 -8.88 12.63 23.97
CA GLY A 231 -9.56 11.61 23.17
C GLY A 231 -10.98 11.98 22.75
N MET A 232 -11.57 13.00 23.35
CA MET A 232 -12.97 13.40 23.13
C MET A 232 -13.17 14.22 21.85
N TRP A 233 -12.80 13.64 20.73
CA TRP A 233 -13.04 14.16 19.39
C TRP A 233 -13.69 13.08 18.54
N ILE A 234 -14.68 13.44 17.74
CA ILE A 234 -15.42 12.47 16.92
C ILE A 234 -14.50 11.68 15.99
N GLU A 235 -13.48 12.35 15.44
CA GLU A 235 -12.47 11.74 14.58
C GLU A 235 -11.64 10.68 15.33
N LYS A 236 -11.37 10.90 16.60
CA LYS A 236 -10.63 9.95 17.44
C LYS A 236 -11.53 8.81 17.92
N LEU A 237 -12.68 9.13 18.45
CA LEU A 237 -13.65 8.14 18.98
C LEU A 237 -14.09 7.14 17.92
N LEU A 238 -14.29 7.58 16.67
CA LEU A 238 -14.80 6.77 15.56
C LEU A 238 -13.71 6.39 14.52
N GLY A 239 -12.49 6.91 14.65
CA GLY A 239 -11.41 6.69 13.66
C GLY A 239 -10.17 6.00 14.19
N TYR A 240 -9.94 5.96 15.51
CA TYR A 240 -8.74 5.33 16.09
C TYR A 240 -9.05 3.97 16.70
N PRO A 241 -8.38 2.88 16.26
CA PRO A 241 -8.68 1.51 16.73
C PRO A 241 -8.70 1.37 18.26
N ARG A 242 -7.77 2.03 18.95
CA ARG A 242 -7.68 1.99 20.42
C ARG A 242 -8.87 2.64 21.15
N MET A 243 -9.63 3.51 20.49
CA MET A 243 -10.78 4.20 21.08
C MET A 243 -12.11 3.46 20.82
N ILE A 244 -12.17 2.61 19.81
CA ILE A 244 -13.41 1.99 19.34
C ILE A 244 -14.11 1.20 20.45
N GLN A 245 -13.37 0.39 21.20
CA GLN A 245 -13.99 -0.45 22.23
C GLN A 245 -14.67 0.42 23.32
N SER A 246 -13.98 1.46 23.79
CA SER A 246 -14.55 2.37 24.80
C SER A 246 -15.74 3.14 24.26
N THR A 247 -15.72 3.53 22.98
CA THR A 247 -16.85 4.20 22.33
C THR A 247 -18.05 3.27 22.20
N LEU A 248 -17.85 2.00 21.83
CA LEU A 248 -18.93 1.01 21.72
C LEU A 248 -19.51 0.63 23.09
N GLU A 249 -18.70 0.63 24.15
CA GLU A 249 -19.18 0.46 25.52
C GLU A 249 -20.09 1.63 25.95
N TYR A 250 -19.68 2.87 25.61
CA TYR A 250 -20.54 4.04 25.81
C TYR A 250 -21.89 3.89 25.07
N VAL A 251 -21.82 3.51 23.76
CA VAL A 251 -23.03 3.28 22.95
C VAL A 251 -23.95 2.26 23.60
N LYS A 252 -23.42 1.16 24.11
CA LYS A 252 -24.17 0.12 24.81
C LYS A 252 -24.81 0.66 26.10
N GLU A 253 -24.04 1.40 26.90
CA GLU A 253 -24.52 1.94 28.18
C GLU A 253 -25.62 2.99 28.03
N THR A 254 -25.64 3.75 26.93
CA THR A 254 -26.68 4.75 26.67
C THR A 254 -28.03 4.15 26.33
N ARG A 255 -28.06 2.91 25.83
CA ARG A 255 -29.28 2.22 25.34
C ARG A 255 -30.06 3.04 24.29
N ARG A 256 -29.41 3.98 23.60
CA ARG A 256 -30.06 4.83 22.59
C ARG A 256 -30.44 4.03 21.33
N PHE A 257 -29.71 3.00 21.03
CA PHE A 257 -29.96 2.13 19.88
C PHE A 257 -30.51 0.79 20.39
N PRO A 258 -31.60 0.29 19.81
CA PRO A 258 -32.12 -1.03 20.15
C PRO A 258 -31.08 -2.12 19.77
N PHE A 259 -31.03 -3.15 20.59
CA PHE A 259 -30.15 -4.32 20.35
C PHE A 259 -30.85 -5.31 19.43
#